data_c3667830cbc6760d35a2c01360cf6471
#
_entry.id   c3667830cbc6760d35a2c01360cf6471
#
_cell.length_a   1.000
_cell.length_b   1.000
_cell.length_c   1.000
_cell.angle_alpha   90.00
_cell.angle_beta   90.00
_cell.angle_gamma   90.00
#
_symmetry.space_group_name_H-M   'P 1'
#
loop_
_entity.id
_entity.type
_entity.pdbx_description
1 polymer ?
#
loop_
_entity_poly.entity_id
_entity_poly.type
_entity_poly.pdbx_seq_one_letter_code
_entity_poly.pdbx_strand_id
1 'polypeptide(L)'
;DKAIKKIYFNSEFLKNLKVGSTVIDMSSANPKTAINLSKILKKYKINFLDAPVSGGTNGAENAELAIMVGGDKKVFSKNLNVLKKLGNPVLVGKNSAGQIAKLANQIIVGITIGSVAEAIKLSQKNNVNPINILKALKGGWADSKVLQTHGLRMIKNDFKPRGKNFSQLKDM
;
A
#
# COMPACT_ATOMS: atom_id res chain seq x y z
N ASP A 1 11.29 -4.28 7.15
CA ASP A 1 12.55 -3.51 7.31
C ASP A 1 13.83 -4.34 7.22
N LYS A 2 13.88 -5.59 7.77
CA LYS A 2 15.10 -6.43 7.73
C LYS A 2 15.58 -6.69 6.29
N ALA A 3 14.67 -7.05 5.37
CA ALA A 3 15.01 -7.29 3.96
C ALA A 3 15.52 -6.02 3.26
N ILE A 4 14.84 -4.89 3.48
CA ILE A 4 15.24 -3.59 2.93
C ILE A 4 16.65 -3.23 3.42
N LYS A 5 16.91 -3.35 4.73
CA LYS A 5 18.22 -3.08 5.30
C LYS A 5 19.31 -4.00 4.74
N LYS A 6 19.00 -5.30 4.57
CA LYS A 6 19.94 -6.29 4.01
C LYS A 6 20.35 -5.94 2.58
N ILE A 7 19.44 -5.42 1.76
CA ILE A 7 19.69 -5.07 0.35
C ILE A 7 20.37 -3.70 0.27
N TYR A 8 19.72 -2.67 0.79
CA TYR A 8 20.11 -1.28 0.53
C TYR A 8 21.18 -0.72 1.47
N PHE A 9 21.48 -1.42 2.58
CA PHE A 9 22.58 -1.01 3.47
C PHE A 9 23.86 -1.83 3.19
N ASN A 10 23.85 -2.63 2.12
CA ASN A 10 25.02 -3.32 1.63
C ASN A 10 25.88 -2.35 0.79
N SER A 11 27.09 -2.07 1.25
CA SER A 11 27.99 -1.12 0.60
C SER A 11 28.41 -1.54 -0.81
N GLU A 12 28.54 -2.84 -1.06
CA GLU A 12 28.86 -3.39 -2.38
C GLU A 12 27.71 -3.14 -3.38
N PHE A 13 26.47 -3.42 -2.97
CA PHE A 13 25.30 -3.11 -3.78
C PHE A 13 25.24 -1.62 -4.13
N LEU A 14 25.43 -0.74 -3.16
CA LEU A 14 25.36 0.71 -3.35
C LEU A 14 26.46 1.25 -4.30
N LYS A 15 27.67 0.71 -4.23
CA LYS A 15 28.79 1.10 -5.11
C LYS A 15 28.54 0.73 -6.58
N ASN A 16 27.76 -0.32 -6.84
CA ASN A 16 27.45 -0.78 -8.16
C ASN A 16 26.25 -0.07 -8.82
N LEU A 17 25.53 0.78 -8.05
CA LEU A 17 24.46 1.60 -8.62
C LEU A 17 25.04 2.76 -9.44
N LYS A 18 24.49 2.98 -10.63
CA LYS A 18 24.89 4.09 -11.49
C LYS A 18 24.54 5.43 -10.84
N VAL A 19 25.51 6.33 -10.73
CA VAL A 19 25.30 7.71 -10.24
C VAL A 19 24.17 8.39 -11.02
N GLY A 20 23.27 9.05 -10.30
CA GLY A 20 22.09 9.71 -10.89
C GLY A 20 20.88 8.80 -11.12
N SER A 21 21.02 7.46 -10.95
CA SER A 21 19.87 6.57 -11.01
C SER A 21 18.88 6.82 -9.86
N THR A 22 17.70 6.22 -9.96
CA THR A 22 16.66 6.32 -8.93
C THR A 22 16.33 4.95 -8.37
N VAL A 23 16.40 4.80 -7.07
CA VAL A 23 15.82 3.68 -6.34
C VAL A 23 14.38 4.02 -5.99
N ILE A 24 13.44 3.17 -6.39
CA ILE A 24 12.01 3.27 -6.06
C ILE A 24 11.68 2.07 -5.18
N ASP A 25 11.47 2.31 -3.88
CA ASP A 25 11.09 1.25 -2.94
C ASP A 25 9.57 1.21 -2.80
N MET A 26 8.97 0.17 -3.35
CA MET A 26 7.51 -0.05 -3.31
C MET A 26 7.07 -0.88 -2.11
N SER A 27 7.97 -1.20 -1.19
CA SER A 27 7.66 -1.95 0.02
C SER A 27 6.95 -1.07 1.06
N SER A 28 6.10 -1.69 1.90
CA SER A 28 5.67 -1.06 3.15
C SER A 28 6.80 -1.20 4.18
N ALA A 29 7.26 -0.08 4.70
CA ALA A 29 8.39 0.00 5.63
C ALA A 29 8.14 1.07 6.71
N ASN A 30 8.92 1.00 7.79
CA ASN A 30 8.90 2.06 8.79
C ASN A 30 9.34 3.40 8.16
N PRO A 31 8.64 4.52 8.38
CA PRO A 31 9.02 5.84 7.86
C PRO A 31 10.47 6.24 8.19
N LYS A 32 10.98 5.85 9.37
CA LYS A 32 12.39 6.08 9.75
C LYS A 32 13.37 5.33 8.83
N THR A 33 12.98 4.12 8.37
CA THR A 33 13.79 3.34 7.42
C THR A 33 13.90 4.06 6.08
N ALA A 34 12.80 4.60 5.56
CA ALA A 34 12.79 5.39 4.32
C ALA A 34 13.66 6.65 4.43
N ILE A 35 13.58 7.38 5.56
CA ILE A 35 14.45 8.55 5.82
C ILE A 35 15.93 8.15 5.82
N ASN A 36 16.28 7.08 6.52
CA ASN A 36 17.67 6.63 6.63
C ASN A 36 18.19 6.17 5.26
N LEU A 37 17.37 5.45 4.50
CA LEU A 37 17.73 5.00 3.16
C LEU A 37 17.95 6.19 2.22
N SER A 38 17.08 7.19 2.25
CA SER A 38 17.26 8.42 1.45
C SER A 38 18.58 9.14 1.75
N LYS A 39 18.97 9.23 3.04
CA LYS A 39 20.25 9.83 3.45
C LYS A 39 21.45 9.03 2.97
N ILE A 40 21.38 7.70 3.04
CA ILE A 40 22.47 6.82 2.57
C ILE A 40 22.64 6.92 1.07
N LEU A 41 21.54 6.74 0.29
CA LEU A 41 21.56 6.80 -1.16
C LEU A 41 22.07 8.16 -1.68
N LYS A 42 21.72 9.25 -1.00
CA LYS A 42 22.22 10.60 -1.31
C LYS A 42 23.74 10.69 -1.27
N LYS A 43 24.44 10.01 -0.33
CA LYS A 43 25.90 9.97 -0.26
C LYS A 43 26.53 9.33 -1.50
N TYR A 44 25.82 8.41 -2.13
CA TYR A 44 26.20 7.76 -3.39
C TYR A 44 25.68 8.48 -4.64
N LYS A 45 25.09 9.65 -4.49
CA LYS A 45 24.49 10.43 -5.59
C LYS A 45 23.36 9.65 -6.31
N ILE A 46 22.62 8.83 -5.57
CA ILE A 46 21.47 8.06 -6.02
C ILE A 46 20.20 8.73 -5.53
N ASN A 47 19.21 8.88 -6.41
CA ASN A 47 17.88 9.39 -6.06
C ASN A 47 17.06 8.31 -5.35
N PHE A 48 16.10 8.73 -4.53
CA PHE A 48 15.23 7.81 -3.81
C PHE A 48 13.78 8.28 -3.78
N LEU A 49 12.87 7.34 -4.03
CA LEU A 49 11.43 7.49 -3.81
C LEU A 49 10.95 6.32 -2.94
N ASP A 50 10.26 6.61 -1.85
CA ASP A 50 9.44 5.62 -1.15
C ASP A 50 8.05 5.62 -1.77
N ALA A 51 7.62 4.49 -2.29
CA ALA A 51 6.44 4.39 -3.13
C ALA A 51 5.55 3.17 -2.78
N PRO A 52 5.17 2.99 -1.50
CA PRO A 52 4.30 1.88 -1.12
C PRO A 52 2.97 1.92 -1.84
N VAL A 53 2.36 0.74 -1.98
CA VAL A 53 1.19 0.53 -2.83
C VAL A 53 -0.02 -0.02 -2.09
N SER A 54 -1.19 0.19 -2.67
CA SER A 54 -2.45 -0.43 -2.27
C SER A 54 -3.23 -0.87 -3.51
N GLY A 55 -3.91 -2.03 -3.45
CA GLY A 55 -4.69 -2.59 -4.56
C GLY A 55 -4.63 -4.12 -4.64
N GLY A 56 -3.73 -4.74 -3.88
CA GLY A 56 -3.54 -6.20 -3.86
C GLY A 56 -3.06 -6.76 -5.20
N THR A 57 -3.17 -8.07 -5.38
CA THR A 57 -2.77 -8.77 -6.61
C THR A 57 -3.56 -8.28 -7.83
N ASN A 58 -4.88 -8.15 -7.71
CA ASN A 58 -5.72 -7.66 -8.81
C ASN A 58 -5.32 -6.26 -9.27
N GLY A 59 -5.03 -5.34 -8.33
CA GLY A 59 -4.56 -4.00 -8.68
C GLY A 59 -3.19 -4.02 -9.37
N ALA A 60 -2.32 -4.98 -9.00
CA ALA A 60 -1.01 -5.14 -9.64
C ALA A 60 -1.15 -5.70 -11.07
N GLU A 61 -1.97 -6.73 -11.26
CA GLU A 61 -2.22 -7.37 -12.57
C GLU A 61 -2.84 -6.40 -13.58
N ASN A 62 -3.74 -5.53 -13.12
CA ASN A 62 -4.45 -4.57 -13.97
C ASN A 62 -3.74 -3.20 -14.08
N ALA A 63 -2.56 -3.02 -13.48
CA ALA A 63 -1.87 -1.73 -13.40
C ALA A 63 -2.76 -0.62 -12.78
N GLU A 64 -3.52 -0.96 -11.75
CA GLU A 64 -4.47 -0.07 -11.04
C GLU A 64 -4.04 0.21 -9.59
N LEU A 65 -2.78 -0.01 -9.26
CA LEU A 65 -2.29 0.24 -7.90
C LEU A 65 -2.44 1.73 -7.54
N ALA A 66 -2.93 2.01 -6.34
CA ALA A 66 -2.71 3.30 -5.71
C ALA A 66 -1.26 3.35 -5.22
N ILE A 67 -0.45 4.29 -5.72
CA ILE A 67 0.98 4.40 -5.42
C ILE A 67 1.21 5.70 -4.65
N MET A 68 1.57 5.59 -3.38
CA MET A 68 1.77 6.72 -2.47
C MET A 68 3.25 7.11 -2.47
N VAL A 69 3.62 8.17 -3.18
CA VAL A 69 5.04 8.48 -3.40
C VAL A 69 5.52 9.57 -2.44
N GLY A 70 6.63 9.27 -1.76
CA GLY A 70 7.42 10.24 -1.00
C GLY A 70 8.79 10.48 -1.64
N GLY A 71 9.20 11.75 -1.76
CA GLY A 71 10.50 12.09 -2.31
C GLY A 71 10.57 13.47 -2.96
N ASP A 72 11.64 13.71 -3.72
CA ASP A 72 11.84 14.95 -4.44
C ASP A 72 10.91 15.04 -5.67
N LYS A 73 10.31 16.22 -5.89
CA LYS A 73 9.35 16.46 -6.99
C LYS A 73 9.98 16.26 -8.37
N LYS A 74 11.24 16.68 -8.57
CA LYS A 74 11.92 16.54 -9.87
C LYS A 74 12.21 15.05 -10.14
N VAL A 75 12.62 14.31 -9.10
CA VAL A 75 12.86 12.87 -9.18
C VAL A 75 11.55 12.14 -9.48
N PHE A 76 10.45 12.48 -8.81
CA PHE A 76 9.12 11.94 -9.10
C PHE A 76 8.72 12.19 -10.55
N SER A 77 8.82 13.43 -11.04
CA SER A 77 8.44 13.78 -12.41
C SER A 77 9.23 13.00 -13.46
N LYS A 78 10.54 12.80 -13.25
CA LYS A 78 11.39 11.98 -14.14
C LYS A 78 10.96 10.50 -14.21
N ASN A 79 10.39 9.97 -13.13
CA ASN A 79 10.00 8.56 -13.04
C ASN A 79 8.48 8.35 -13.20
N LEU A 80 7.72 9.41 -13.47
CA LEU A 80 6.26 9.37 -13.54
C LEU A 80 5.75 8.36 -14.56
N ASN A 81 6.36 8.31 -15.75
CA ASN A 81 5.94 7.39 -16.82
C ASN A 81 6.11 5.92 -16.43
N VAL A 82 7.16 5.59 -15.68
CA VAL A 82 7.38 4.23 -15.16
C VAL A 82 6.32 3.89 -14.12
N LEU A 83 6.10 4.79 -13.16
CA LEU A 83 5.11 4.59 -12.10
C LEU A 83 3.68 4.45 -12.65
N LYS A 84 3.32 5.23 -13.68
CA LYS A 84 2.02 5.15 -14.35
C LYS A 84 1.76 3.81 -15.04
N LYS A 85 2.80 3.05 -15.39
CA LYS A 85 2.63 1.69 -15.92
C LYS A 85 2.23 0.67 -14.86
N LEU A 86 2.31 1.04 -13.58
CA LEU A 86 1.96 0.18 -12.45
C LEU A 86 0.64 0.60 -11.79
N GLY A 87 0.18 1.83 -12.03
CA GLY A 87 -1.05 2.35 -11.43
C GLY A 87 -1.11 3.88 -11.39
N ASN A 88 -1.71 4.39 -10.33
CA ASN A 88 -1.97 5.81 -10.11
C ASN A 88 -1.00 6.39 -9.06
N PRO A 89 0.14 6.94 -9.47
CA PRO A 89 1.12 7.52 -8.55
C PRO A 89 0.70 8.94 -8.13
N VAL A 90 0.77 9.18 -6.82
CA VAL A 90 0.55 10.51 -6.23
C VAL A 90 1.75 10.87 -5.37
N LEU A 91 2.39 12.02 -5.64
CA LEU A 91 3.42 12.56 -4.76
C LEU A 91 2.76 13.17 -3.52
N VAL A 92 2.96 12.52 -2.37
CA VAL A 92 2.35 12.91 -1.10
C VAL A 92 3.19 13.94 -0.35
N GLY A 93 4.51 13.88 -0.51
CA GLY A 93 5.43 14.79 0.17
C GLY A 93 6.90 14.36 0.02
N LYS A 94 7.75 14.81 0.96
CA LYS A 94 9.17 14.43 1.02
C LYS A 94 9.33 12.95 1.36
N ASN A 95 10.57 12.43 1.30
CA ASN A 95 10.88 11.06 1.69
C ASN A 95 10.28 10.69 3.04
N SER A 96 9.70 9.52 3.14
CA SER A 96 8.83 8.93 4.16
C SER A 96 7.35 9.28 4.08
N ALA A 97 6.93 10.32 3.33
CA ALA A 97 5.53 10.68 3.23
C ALA A 97 4.69 9.56 2.55
N GLY A 98 5.26 8.83 1.62
CA GLY A 98 4.62 7.64 1.03
C GLY A 98 4.34 6.57 2.08
N GLN A 99 5.31 6.29 2.96
CA GLN A 99 5.12 5.33 4.06
C GLN A 99 4.06 5.80 5.07
N ILE A 100 4.03 7.11 5.40
CA ILE A 100 2.99 7.67 6.27
C ILE A 100 1.61 7.54 5.63
N ALA A 101 1.49 7.84 4.33
CA ALA A 101 0.25 7.65 3.59
C ALA A 101 -0.20 6.17 3.59
N LYS A 102 0.77 5.23 3.47
CA LYS A 102 0.48 3.80 3.57
C LYS A 102 -0.02 3.42 4.97
N LEU A 103 0.55 3.95 6.04
CA LEU A 103 0.05 3.72 7.41
C LEU A 103 -1.39 4.23 7.56
N ALA A 104 -1.68 5.44 7.07
CA ALA A 104 -3.05 5.97 7.06
C ALA A 104 -4.01 5.07 6.26
N ASN A 105 -3.59 4.58 5.08
CA ASN A 105 -4.36 3.60 4.32
C ASN A 105 -4.64 2.33 5.15
N GLN A 106 -3.65 1.80 5.87
CA GLN A 106 -3.82 0.58 6.65
C GLN A 106 -4.77 0.77 7.84
N ILE A 107 -4.75 1.94 8.49
CA ILE A 107 -5.74 2.29 9.53
C ILE A 107 -7.16 2.25 8.95
N ILE A 108 -7.39 2.94 7.84
CA ILE A 108 -8.71 3.01 7.20
C ILE A 108 -9.17 1.61 6.76
N VAL A 109 -8.31 0.86 6.07
CA VAL A 109 -8.64 -0.49 5.60
C VAL A 109 -8.94 -1.42 6.77
N GLY A 110 -8.12 -1.41 7.83
CA GLY A 110 -8.30 -2.28 9.00
C GLY A 110 -9.61 -2.01 9.74
N ILE A 111 -9.92 -0.74 10.00
CA ILE A 111 -11.18 -0.34 10.66
C ILE A 111 -12.38 -0.69 9.77
N THR A 112 -12.30 -0.42 8.48
CA THR A 112 -13.39 -0.73 7.54
C THR A 112 -13.65 -2.24 7.47
N ILE A 113 -12.64 -3.09 7.48
CA ILE A 113 -12.81 -4.55 7.52
C ILE A 113 -13.62 -4.98 8.76
N GLY A 114 -13.28 -4.42 9.94
CA GLY A 114 -14.01 -4.66 11.19
C GLY A 114 -15.47 -4.21 11.09
N SER A 115 -15.70 -2.97 10.65
CA SER A 115 -17.04 -2.41 10.49
C SER A 115 -17.91 -3.23 9.53
N VAL A 116 -17.33 -3.71 8.42
CA VAL A 116 -18.02 -4.59 7.45
C VAL A 116 -18.43 -5.91 8.10
N ALA A 117 -17.54 -6.51 8.91
CA ALA A 117 -17.85 -7.76 9.60
C ALA A 117 -19.01 -7.59 10.59
N GLU A 118 -19.03 -6.49 11.35
CA GLU A 118 -20.11 -6.14 12.27
C GLU A 118 -21.43 -5.91 11.55
N ALA A 119 -21.43 -5.16 10.45
CA ALA A 119 -22.62 -4.90 9.64
C ALA A 119 -23.22 -6.20 9.05
N ILE A 120 -22.38 -7.12 8.57
CA ILE A 120 -22.81 -8.44 8.11
C ILE A 120 -23.43 -9.23 9.27
N LYS A 121 -22.78 -9.24 10.44
CA LYS A 121 -23.29 -9.95 11.62
C LYS A 121 -24.62 -9.38 12.11
N LEU A 122 -24.75 -8.05 12.10
CA LEU A 122 -26.00 -7.35 12.43
C LEU A 122 -27.14 -7.82 11.51
N SER A 123 -26.90 -7.83 10.19
CA SER A 123 -27.91 -8.26 9.22
C SER A 123 -28.34 -9.71 9.45
N GLN A 124 -27.38 -10.62 9.67
CA GLN A 124 -27.66 -12.04 9.92
C GLN A 124 -28.50 -12.24 11.18
N LYS A 125 -28.18 -11.53 12.27
CA LYS A 125 -28.93 -11.61 13.54
C LYS A 125 -30.39 -11.12 13.41
N ASN A 126 -30.64 -10.26 12.44
CA ASN A 126 -32.00 -9.74 12.18
C ASN A 126 -32.71 -10.41 10.99
N ASN A 127 -32.22 -11.59 10.55
CA ASN A 127 -32.76 -12.34 9.43
C ASN A 127 -32.80 -11.55 8.10
N VAL A 128 -31.91 -10.58 7.93
CA VAL A 128 -31.74 -9.83 6.69
C VAL A 128 -30.61 -10.45 5.88
N ASN A 129 -30.85 -10.69 4.59
CA ASN A 129 -29.82 -11.26 3.73
C ASN A 129 -28.64 -10.29 3.55
N PRO A 130 -27.41 -10.64 3.99
CA PRO A 130 -26.25 -9.74 3.92
C PRO A 130 -25.90 -9.31 2.48
N ILE A 131 -26.19 -10.13 1.47
CA ILE A 131 -25.98 -9.77 0.05
C ILE A 131 -26.84 -8.56 -0.33
N ASN A 132 -28.06 -8.50 0.16
CA ASN A 132 -28.95 -7.38 -0.12
C ASN A 132 -28.48 -6.10 0.59
N ILE A 133 -27.88 -6.23 1.78
CA ILE A 133 -27.22 -5.10 2.47
C ILE A 133 -26.07 -4.55 1.61
N LEU A 134 -25.19 -5.40 1.11
CA LEU A 134 -24.08 -4.94 0.25
C LEU A 134 -24.61 -4.22 -1.00
N LYS A 135 -25.64 -4.76 -1.62
CA LYS A 135 -26.29 -4.13 -2.81
C LYS A 135 -26.89 -2.77 -2.47
N ALA A 136 -27.60 -2.68 -1.35
CA ALA A 136 -28.27 -1.45 -0.93
C ALA A 136 -27.29 -0.33 -0.56
N LEU A 137 -26.11 -0.68 -0.03
CA LEU A 137 -25.07 0.28 0.36
C LEU A 137 -24.20 0.72 -0.82
N LYS A 138 -24.25 0.02 -1.97
CA LYS A 138 -23.41 0.31 -3.13
C LYS A 138 -23.69 1.72 -3.67
N GLY A 139 -22.61 2.49 -3.84
CA GLY A 139 -22.68 3.89 -4.29
C GLY A 139 -23.07 4.90 -3.20
N GLY A 140 -23.42 4.45 -1.99
CA GLY A 140 -23.68 5.31 -0.83
C GLY A 140 -22.41 5.61 -0.03
N TRP A 141 -22.54 6.39 1.03
CA TRP A 141 -21.42 6.81 1.89
C TRP A 141 -20.64 5.66 2.54
N ALA A 142 -21.31 4.54 2.82
CA ALA A 142 -20.69 3.36 3.40
C ALA A 142 -19.96 2.49 2.36
N ASP A 143 -20.14 2.76 1.06
CA ASP A 143 -19.53 1.96 0.01
C ASP A 143 -18.01 2.13 -0.02
N SER A 144 -17.33 1.03 -0.28
CA SER A 144 -15.89 1.01 -0.43
C SER A 144 -15.44 -0.24 -1.16
N LYS A 145 -14.23 -0.21 -1.78
CA LYS A 145 -13.63 -1.41 -2.36
C LYS A 145 -13.47 -2.52 -1.30
N VAL A 146 -13.25 -2.15 -0.04
CA VAL A 146 -13.21 -3.07 1.10
C VAL A 146 -14.57 -3.71 1.35
N LEU A 147 -15.65 -2.93 1.43
CA LEU A 147 -17.01 -3.43 1.60
C LEU A 147 -17.36 -4.46 0.50
N GLN A 148 -17.17 -4.08 -0.77
CA GLN A 148 -17.52 -4.93 -1.91
C GLN A 148 -16.68 -6.21 -1.99
N THR A 149 -15.39 -6.14 -1.67
CA THR A 149 -14.48 -7.28 -1.80
C THR A 149 -14.50 -8.18 -0.56
N HIS A 150 -14.22 -7.59 0.62
CA HIS A 150 -14.13 -8.36 1.86
C HIS A 150 -15.52 -8.75 2.38
N GLY A 151 -16.54 -7.92 2.20
CA GLY A 151 -17.91 -8.26 2.55
C GLY A 151 -18.42 -9.50 1.81
N LEU A 152 -18.21 -9.57 0.50
CA LEU A 152 -18.57 -10.77 -0.29
C LEU A 152 -17.81 -12.03 0.19
N ARG A 153 -16.52 -11.88 0.52
CA ARG A 153 -15.71 -13.01 1.01
C ARG A 153 -16.19 -13.50 2.36
N MET A 154 -16.51 -12.60 3.28
CA MET A 154 -17.08 -12.94 4.60
C MET A 154 -18.41 -13.67 4.47
N ILE A 155 -19.31 -13.18 3.61
CA ILE A 155 -20.62 -13.82 3.37
C ILE A 155 -20.46 -15.22 2.77
N LYS A 156 -19.49 -15.43 1.88
CA LYS A 156 -19.19 -16.71 1.24
C LYS A 156 -18.33 -17.64 2.10
N ASN A 157 -17.93 -17.24 3.31
CA ASN A 157 -16.96 -17.94 4.14
C ASN A 157 -15.64 -18.24 3.40
N ASP A 158 -15.24 -17.36 2.47
CA ASP A 158 -13.97 -17.47 1.74
C ASP A 158 -12.82 -16.87 2.58
N PHE A 159 -12.35 -17.65 3.54
CA PHE A 159 -11.23 -17.30 4.42
C PHE A 159 -9.90 -17.91 3.96
N LYS A 160 -9.77 -18.30 2.71
CA LYS A 160 -8.50 -18.81 2.16
C LYS A 160 -7.40 -17.76 2.36
N PRO A 161 -6.24 -18.14 2.93
CA PRO A 161 -5.15 -17.21 3.15
C PRO A 161 -4.64 -16.64 1.81
N ARG A 162 -4.70 -15.33 1.64
CA ARG A 162 -4.15 -14.61 0.47
C ARG A 162 -2.90 -13.80 0.83
N GLY A 163 -2.43 -13.95 2.05
CA GLY A 163 -1.24 -13.35 2.63
C GLY A 163 -1.00 -13.90 4.02
N LYS A 164 0.23 -13.80 4.51
CA LYS A 164 0.58 -14.21 5.86
C LYS A 164 0.11 -13.15 6.86
N ASN A 165 -0.44 -13.55 8.01
CA ASN A 165 -0.82 -12.63 9.12
C ASN A 165 0.34 -11.72 9.54
N PHE A 166 1.57 -12.22 9.46
CA PHE A 166 2.79 -11.46 9.70
C PHE A 166 2.92 -10.21 8.79
N SER A 167 2.41 -10.25 7.57
CA SER A 167 2.43 -9.10 6.66
C SER A 167 1.50 -7.98 7.14
N GLN A 168 0.35 -8.34 7.74
CA GLN A 168 -0.59 -7.37 8.32
C GLN A 168 -0.01 -6.73 9.59
N LEU A 169 0.55 -7.53 10.49
CA LEU A 169 1.20 -7.05 11.72
C LEU A 169 2.39 -6.12 11.44
N LYS A 170 3.11 -6.36 10.34
CA LYS A 170 4.21 -5.49 9.93
C LYS A 170 3.73 -4.10 9.50
N ASP A 171 2.53 -4.01 8.94
CA ASP A 171 1.96 -2.80 8.36
C ASP A 171 1.19 -1.95 9.40
N MET A 172 0.95 -2.49 10.60
CA MET A 172 0.42 -1.79 11.77
C MET A 172 1.55 -1.38 12.72
#